data_35f8a2197c87ec0e273b9e90c66dd68b
#
_entry.id   35f8a2197c87ec0e273b9e90c66dd68b
#
_cell.length_a   1.000
_cell.length_b   1.000
_cell.length_c   1.000
_cell.angle_alpha   90.00
_cell.angle_beta   90.00
_cell.angle_gamma   90.00
#
_symmetry.space_group_name_H-M   'P 1'
#
loop_
_entity.id
_entity.type
_entity.pdbx_description
1 polymer ?
#
loop_
_entity_poly.entity_id
_entity_poly.type
_entity_poly.pdbx_seq_one_letter_code
_entity_poly.pdbx_strand_id
1 'polypeptide(L)'
;MNADMLLDAKALCAWYGAAQILYDVDLQVRRGEVVALMGRNGAGKSTTLKTLIGMLAKRKGAVSFLGQDISRSESHVAARLGLGFVPEDRRVFTDLTVLENLEVGRQPARHWPDGAAAPVWTPERLFKLFPNLGEMPDRPGGRMSGGEQQMLTVARTLMGNPYLVLLDEPSEGVAPVIVEQMALMILELKSQGVSILLSEQNMHFAELVSDRAYVLEKGQIRYEGTMADLSANEEVRRAYLSV
;
A
#
# COMPACT_ATOMS: atom_id res chain seq x y z
N MET A 1 -15.43 -17.05 -10.17
CA MET A 1 -14.44 -16.03 -9.75
C MET A 1 -13.39 -16.75 -8.93
N ASN A 2 -12.11 -16.45 -9.15
CA ASN A 2 -11.03 -17.08 -8.38
C ASN A 2 -11.15 -16.58 -6.93
N ALA A 3 -11.37 -17.47 -5.96
CA ALA A 3 -11.64 -17.11 -4.55
C ALA A 3 -10.50 -16.32 -3.90
N ASP A 4 -9.31 -16.39 -4.50
CA ASP A 4 -8.11 -15.71 -4.01
C ASP A 4 -7.90 -14.31 -4.59
N MET A 5 -8.69 -13.88 -5.60
CA MET A 5 -8.52 -12.56 -6.21
C MET A 5 -9.08 -11.48 -5.29
N LEU A 6 -8.20 -10.65 -4.75
CA LEU A 6 -8.55 -9.58 -3.81
C LEU A 6 -8.82 -8.26 -4.52
N LEU A 7 -7.89 -7.84 -5.39
CA LEU A 7 -8.00 -6.64 -6.21
C LEU A 7 -7.75 -7.01 -7.67
N ASP A 8 -8.64 -6.59 -8.56
CA ASP A 8 -8.50 -6.72 -10.01
C ASP A 8 -8.78 -5.38 -10.67
N ALA A 9 -7.78 -4.80 -11.31
CA ALA A 9 -7.85 -3.54 -12.02
C ALA A 9 -7.59 -3.76 -13.50
N LYS A 10 -8.45 -3.21 -14.35
CA LYS A 10 -8.40 -3.38 -15.82
C LYS A 10 -8.54 -2.06 -16.55
N ALA A 11 -7.66 -1.85 -17.51
CA ALA A 11 -7.63 -0.70 -18.41
C ALA A 11 -7.70 0.64 -17.65
N LEU A 12 -6.97 0.74 -16.52
CA LEU A 12 -6.98 1.97 -15.72
C LEU A 12 -6.33 3.12 -16.48
N CYS A 13 -7.12 4.20 -16.64
CA CYS A 13 -6.65 5.50 -17.12
C CYS A 13 -6.96 6.55 -16.07
N ALA A 14 -6.04 7.50 -15.87
CA ALA A 14 -6.22 8.59 -14.92
C ALA A 14 -5.60 9.89 -15.41
N TRP A 15 -6.18 11.02 -14.97
CA TRP A 15 -5.77 12.34 -15.39
C TRP A 15 -5.67 13.32 -14.22
N TYR A 16 -4.71 14.24 -14.29
CA TYR A 16 -4.71 15.48 -13.54
C TYR A 16 -5.06 16.62 -14.51
N GLY A 17 -6.28 17.17 -14.38
CA GLY A 17 -6.80 18.17 -15.32
C GLY A 17 -6.88 17.62 -16.75
N ALA A 18 -6.08 18.18 -17.67
CA ALA A 18 -5.99 17.72 -19.07
C ALA A 18 -4.90 16.66 -19.29
N ALA A 19 -3.92 16.55 -18.39
CA ALA A 19 -2.80 15.64 -18.54
C ALA A 19 -3.19 14.20 -18.16
N GLN A 20 -3.10 13.28 -19.11
CA GLN A 20 -3.25 11.84 -18.85
C GLN A 20 -1.95 11.31 -18.27
N ILE A 21 -2.05 10.54 -17.18
CA ILE A 21 -0.91 9.95 -16.47
C ILE A 21 -0.91 8.43 -16.61
N LEU A 22 -2.07 7.78 -16.56
CA LEU A 22 -2.17 6.32 -16.71
C LEU A 22 -2.84 5.97 -18.03
N TYR A 23 -2.31 4.94 -18.68
CA TYR A 23 -2.74 4.45 -19.99
C TYR A 23 -2.95 2.94 -19.91
N ASP A 24 -4.21 2.51 -19.77
CA ASP A 24 -4.65 1.12 -19.79
C ASP A 24 -3.82 0.21 -18.86
N VAL A 25 -3.68 0.63 -17.59
CA VAL A 25 -2.94 -0.13 -16.58
C VAL A 25 -3.80 -1.29 -16.07
N ASP A 26 -3.28 -2.51 -16.22
CA ASP A 26 -3.84 -3.73 -15.66
C ASP A 26 -2.97 -4.19 -14.49
N LEU A 27 -3.59 -4.52 -13.35
CA LEU A 27 -2.88 -5.11 -12.22
C LEU A 27 -3.83 -5.90 -11.31
N GLN A 28 -3.27 -6.88 -10.64
CA GLN A 28 -4.00 -7.78 -9.75
C GLN A 28 -3.22 -8.01 -8.45
N VAL A 29 -3.96 -8.16 -7.35
CA VAL A 29 -3.40 -8.59 -6.05
C VAL A 29 -4.26 -9.73 -5.52
N ARG A 30 -3.61 -10.82 -5.10
CA ARG A 30 -4.26 -11.97 -4.47
C ARG A 30 -4.23 -11.86 -2.95
N ARG A 31 -5.07 -12.64 -2.29
CA ARG A 31 -5.09 -12.74 -0.83
C ARG A 31 -3.74 -13.22 -0.30
N GLY A 32 -3.20 -12.52 0.70
CA GLY A 32 -1.91 -12.83 1.34
C GLY A 32 -0.68 -12.53 0.49
N GLU A 33 -0.85 -11.90 -0.69
CA GLU A 33 0.26 -11.56 -1.59
C GLU A 33 0.81 -10.16 -1.29
N VAL A 34 2.12 -10.00 -1.39
CA VAL A 34 2.80 -8.70 -1.44
C VAL A 34 3.25 -8.45 -2.87
N VAL A 35 2.69 -7.42 -3.49
CA VAL A 35 2.98 -7.01 -4.87
C VAL A 35 3.69 -5.68 -4.88
N ALA A 36 4.81 -5.57 -5.61
CA ALA A 36 5.50 -4.31 -5.86
C ALA A 36 5.08 -3.69 -7.19
N LEU A 37 4.69 -2.42 -7.17
CA LEU A 37 4.57 -1.57 -8.34
C LEU A 37 5.85 -0.75 -8.47
N MET A 38 6.77 -1.27 -9.27
CA MET A 38 8.11 -0.70 -9.47
C MET A 38 8.11 0.36 -10.58
N GLY A 39 9.02 1.31 -10.49
CA GLY A 39 9.21 2.31 -11.53
C GLY A 39 9.94 3.56 -11.03
N ARG A 40 10.47 4.34 -11.95
CA ARG A 40 11.14 5.62 -11.65
C ARG A 40 10.18 6.65 -11.10
N ASN A 41 10.72 7.72 -10.52
CA ASN A 41 9.91 8.88 -10.14
C ASN A 41 9.20 9.47 -11.37
N GLY A 42 7.91 9.79 -11.22
CA GLY A 42 7.08 10.25 -12.32
C GLY A 42 6.52 9.14 -13.23
N ALA A 43 6.81 7.86 -12.99
CA ALA A 43 6.26 6.76 -13.79
C ALA A 43 4.74 6.60 -13.68
N GLY A 44 4.11 7.11 -12.59
CA GLY A 44 2.68 7.02 -12.34
C GLY A 44 2.29 6.11 -11.15
N LYS A 45 3.26 5.65 -10.35
CA LYS A 45 3.04 4.73 -9.21
C LYS A 45 1.99 5.27 -8.22
N SER A 46 2.25 6.41 -7.59
CA SER A 46 1.32 7.05 -6.64
C SER A 46 -0.03 7.38 -7.28
N THR A 47 -0.03 7.74 -8.58
CA THR A 47 -1.26 7.95 -9.36
C THR A 47 -2.07 6.66 -9.46
N THR A 48 -1.41 5.53 -9.68
CA THR A 48 -2.07 4.21 -9.73
C THR A 48 -2.73 3.90 -8.39
N LEU A 49 -1.99 4.01 -7.26
CA LEU A 49 -2.55 3.75 -5.93
C LEU A 49 -3.73 4.67 -5.61
N LYS A 50 -3.62 5.98 -5.90
CA LYS A 50 -4.70 6.97 -5.72
C LYS A 50 -5.91 6.69 -6.62
N THR A 51 -5.69 6.15 -7.82
CA THR A 51 -6.78 5.73 -8.74
C THR A 51 -7.53 4.54 -8.17
N LEU A 52 -6.81 3.51 -7.71
CA LEU A 52 -7.38 2.28 -7.14
C LEU A 52 -8.27 2.58 -5.94
N ILE A 53 -7.84 3.44 -5.02
CA ILE A 53 -8.66 3.81 -3.85
C ILE A 53 -9.75 4.83 -4.14
N GLY A 54 -9.82 5.36 -5.35
CA GLY A 54 -10.89 6.30 -5.73
C GLY A 54 -10.63 7.76 -5.35
N MET A 55 -9.37 8.17 -5.14
CA MET A 55 -9.02 9.57 -4.81
C MET A 55 -8.95 10.48 -6.04
N LEU A 56 -8.83 9.94 -7.26
CA LEU A 56 -8.80 10.75 -8.48
C LEU A 56 -10.20 10.88 -9.09
N ALA A 57 -10.63 12.12 -9.29
CA ALA A 57 -11.94 12.43 -9.86
C ALA A 57 -12.05 12.00 -11.33
N LYS A 58 -10.99 12.21 -12.13
CA LYS A 58 -10.96 11.86 -13.55
C LYS A 58 -10.20 10.57 -13.76
N ARG A 59 -10.94 9.47 -13.81
CA ARG A 59 -10.43 8.12 -14.05
C ARG A 59 -11.37 7.31 -14.92
N LYS A 60 -10.85 6.27 -15.58
CA LYS A 60 -11.58 5.27 -16.36
C LYS A 60 -10.99 3.88 -16.11
N GLY A 61 -11.66 2.85 -16.60
CA GLY A 61 -11.31 1.46 -16.37
C GLY A 61 -12.21 0.81 -15.32
N ALA A 62 -11.91 -0.44 -15.01
CA ALA A 62 -12.64 -1.21 -14.00
C ALA A 62 -11.75 -1.54 -12.81
N VAL A 63 -12.26 -1.42 -11.60
CA VAL A 63 -11.62 -1.86 -10.36
C VAL A 63 -12.61 -2.71 -9.59
N SER A 64 -12.26 -3.96 -9.35
CA SER A 64 -12.99 -4.86 -8.46
C SER A 64 -12.18 -5.11 -7.20
N PHE A 65 -12.80 -5.00 -6.05
CA PHE A 65 -12.23 -5.32 -4.75
C PHE A 65 -13.14 -6.27 -3.99
N LEU A 66 -12.62 -7.44 -3.57
CA LEU A 66 -13.42 -8.52 -2.98
C LEU A 66 -14.63 -8.92 -3.87
N GLY A 67 -14.48 -8.87 -5.20
CA GLY A 67 -15.54 -9.15 -6.16
C GLY A 67 -16.58 -8.05 -6.31
N GLN A 68 -16.46 -6.92 -5.62
CA GLN A 68 -17.36 -5.77 -5.76
C GLN A 68 -16.73 -4.72 -6.68
N ASP A 69 -17.52 -4.16 -7.59
CA ASP A 69 -17.11 -3.05 -8.45
C ASP A 69 -17.00 -1.76 -7.63
N ILE A 70 -15.76 -1.24 -7.54
CA ILE A 70 -15.43 0.04 -6.89
C ILE A 70 -14.93 1.10 -7.87
N SER A 71 -15.05 0.88 -9.17
CA SER A 71 -14.50 1.75 -10.24
C SER A 71 -14.91 3.21 -10.10
N ARG A 72 -16.14 3.45 -9.62
CA ARG A 72 -16.70 4.80 -9.42
C ARG A 72 -16.84 5.20 -7.96
N SER A 73 -16.43 4.33 -7.03
CA SER A 73 -16.55 4.59 -5.61
C SER A 73 -15.61 5.71 -5.16
N GLU A 74 -16.06 6.50 -4.21
CA GLU A 74 -15.19 7.44 -3.49
C GLU A 74 -14.27 6.70 -2.51
N SER A 75 -13.15 7.31 -2.15
CA SER A 75 -12.10 6.66 -1.33
C SER A 75 -12.61 6.17 0.03
N HIS A 76 -13.55 6.88 0.65
CA HIS A 76 -14.12 6.45 1.93
C HIS A 76 -14.95 5.16 1.82
N VAL A 77 -15.56 4.89 0.66
CA VAL A 77 -16.30 3.64 0.40
C VAL A 77 -15.30 2.47 0.29
N ALA A 78 -14.23 2.63 -0.51
CA ALA A 78 -13.17 1.63 -0.62
C ALA A 78 -12.50 1.34 0.74
N ALA A 79 -12.24 2.38 1.53
CA ALA A 79 -11.68 2.24 2.88
C ALA A 79 -12.63 1.45 3.83
N ARG A 80 -13.94 1.72 3.79
CA ARG A 80 -14.94 0.96 4.54
C ARG A 80 -15.05 -0.49 4.12
N LEU A 81 -14.75 -0.81 2.86
CA LEU A 81 -14.67 -2.18 2.38
C LEU A 81 -13.39 -2.91 2.83
N GLY A 82 -12.41 -2.18 3.37
CA GLY A 82 -11.16 -2.74 3.87
C GLY A 82 -9.95 -2.55 2.94
N LEU A 83 -9.99 -1.56 2.05
CA LEU A 83 -8.84 -1.12 1.27
C LEU A 83 -8.14 0.02 2.01
N GLY A 84 -7.01 -0.27 2.67
CA GLY A 84 -6.20 0.73 3.37
C GLY A 84 -5.28 1.49 2.43
N PHE A 85 -4.96 2.76 2.74
CA PHE A 85 -4.00 3.55 1.98
C PHE A 85 -3.08 4.33 2.91
N VAL A 86 -1.78 4.17 2.69
CA VAL A 86 -0.70 4.89 3.37
C VAL A 86 -0.01 5.76 2.32
N PRO A 87 -0.24 7.08 2.34
CA PRO A 87 0.39 8.00 1.41
C PRO A 87 1.85 8.28 1.78
N GLU A 88 2.66 8.68 0.80
CA GLU A 88 4.04 9.12 0.95
C GLU A 88 4.18 10.31 1.93
N ASP A 89 3.22 11.27 1.90
CA ASP A 89 3.21 12.48 2.73
C ASP A 89 2.76 12.27 4.19
N ARG A 90 2.70 11.02 4.66
CA ARG A 90 2.43 10.55 6.02
C ARG A 90 1.06 10.93 6.59
N ARG A 91 0.64 12.19 6.55
CA ARG A 91 -0.67 12.72 6.98
C ARG A 91 -1.06 12.33 8.40
N VAL A 92 -0.13 12.41 9.37
CA VAL A 92 -0.48 12.25 10.77
C VAL A 92 -1.32 13.43 11.27
N PHE A 93 -2.18 13.20 12.26
CA PHE A 93 -2.83 14.28 12.99
C PHE A 93 -1.84 14.81 14.02
N THR A 94 -1.26 15.97 13.72
CA THR A 94 -0.13 16.55 14.47
C THR A 94 -0.45 16.89 15.92
N ASP A 95 -1.69 17.28 16.18
CA ASP A 95 -2.16 17.71 17.51
C ASP A 95 -2.68 16.53 18.37
N LEU A 96 -2.94 15.38 17.73
CA LEU A 96 -3.34 14.16 18.41
C LEU A 96 -2.11 13.36 18.87
N THR A 97 -2.24 12.68 20.00
CA THR A 97 -1.24 11.72 20.48
C THR A 97 -1.15 10.50 19.57
N VAL A 98 -0.14 9.65 19.76
CA VAL A 98 0.00 8.37 19.07
C VAL A 98 -1.26 7.54 19.25
N LEU A 99 -1.73 7.35 20.48
CA LEU A 99 -2.92 6.56 20.78
C LEU A 99 -4.18 7.13 20.13
N GLU A 100 -4.39 8.45 20.20
CA GLU A 100 -5.53 9.12 19.56
C GLU A 100 -5.47 9.01 18.03
N ASN A 101 -4.28 9.11 17.41
CA ASN A 101 -4.11 8.84 15.98
C ASN A 101 -4.56 7.42 15.62
N LEU A 102 -4.22 6.41 16.42
CA LEU A 102 -4.66 5.03 16.21
C LEU A 102 -6.18 4.91 16.31
N GLU A 103 -6.79 5.51 17.35
CA GLU A 103 -8.23 5.46 17.57
C GLU A 103 -9.05 6.07 16.42
N VAL A 104 -8.55 7.14 15.79
CA VAL A 104 -9.19 7.73 14.59
C VAL A 104 -9.29 6.71 13.44
N GLY A 105 -8.32 5.79 13.33
CA GLY A 105 -8.30 4.74 12.31
C GLY A 105 -9.20 3.55 12.60
N ARG A 106 -9.72 3.40 13.83
CA ARG A 106 -10.42 2.21 14.30
C ARG A 106 -11.64 1.87 13.46
N GLN A 107 -11.71 0.62 13.02
CA GLN A 107 -12.88 0.02 12.38
C GLN A 107 -13.20 -1.33 13.04
N PRO A 108 -14.45 -1.83 12.91
CA PRO A 108 -14.82 -3.16 13.40
C PRO A 108 -13.96 -4.27 12.80
N ALA A 109 -13.86 -5.39 13.53
CA ALA A 109 -13.26 -6.62 13.01
C ALA A 109 -13.99 -7.09 11.75
N ARG A 110 -13.26 -7.72 10.84
CA ARG A 110 -13.77 -8.19 9.54
C ARG A 110 -13.70 -9.70 9.43
N HIS A 111 -14.49 -10.24 8.52
CA HIS A 111 -14.41 -11.62 8.10
C HIS A 111 -14.22 -11.67 6.58
N TRP A 112 -13.41 -12.61 6.13
CA TRP A 112 -13.26 -12.89 4.70
C TRP A 112 -14.60 -13.34 4.11
N PRO A 113 -14.83 -13.22 2.78
CA PRO A 113 -16.06 -13.70 2.13
C PRO A 113 -16.35 -15.19 2.35
N ASP A 114 -15.31 -15.98 2.65
CA ASP A 114 -15.42 -17.41 3.00
C ASP A 114 -15.82 -17.67 4.46
N GLY A 115 -16.03 -16.60 5.25
CA GLY A 115 -16.37 -16.66 6.67
C GLY A 115 -15.18 -16.75 7.61
N ALA A 116 -13.95 -16.94 7.11
CA ALA A 116 -12.76 -16.94 7.95
C ALA A 116 -12.53 -15.55 8.59
N ALA A 117 -12.03 -15.53 9.83
CA ALA A 117 -11.67 -14.28 10.49
C ALA A 117 -10.50 -13.61 9.76
N ALA A 118 -10.63 -12.31 9.50
CA ALA A 118 -9.52 -11.49 9.03
C ALA A 118 -8.65 -11.04 10.22
N PRO A 119 -7.38 -10.65 9.98
CA PRO A 119 -6.54 -10.09 11.03
C PRO A 119 -7.21 -8.89 11.73
N VAL A 120 -7.17 -8.88 13.08
CA VAL A 120 -7.71 -7.79 13.89
C VAL A 120 -6.56 -7.05 14.54
N TRP A 121 -6.54 -5.74 14.37
CA TRP A 121 -5.51 -4.86 14.91
C TRP A 121 -6.04 -4.08 16.10
N THR A 122 -5.25 -4.08 17.18
CA THR A 122 -5.50 -3.30 18.40
C THR A 122 -4.25 -2.48 18.73
N PRO A 123 -4.34 -1.42 19.54
CA PRO A 123 -3.16 -0.66 19.96
C PRO A 123 -2.07 -1.57 20.55
N GLU A 124 -2.44 -2.57 21.37
CA GLU A 124 -1.49 -3.48 22.02
C GLU A 124 -0.73 -4.34 20.98
N ARG A 125 -1.41 -4.81 19.93
CA ARG A 125 -0.78 -5.55 18.83
C ARG A 125 0.12 -4.65 18.00
N LEU A 126 -0.33 -3.41 17.73
CA LEU A 126 0.45 -2.43 16.98
C LEU A 126 1.68 -1.97 17.76
N PHE A 127 1.60 -1.82 19.08
CA PHE A 127 2.76 -1.49 19.91
C PHE A 127 3.79 -2.63 19.97
N LYS A 128 3.35 -3.89 19.81
CA LYS A 128 4.29 -5.02 19.62
C LYS A 128 4.97 -4.98 18.25
N LEU A 129 4.22 -4.61 17.21
CA LEU A 129 4.74 -4.47 15.85
C LEU A 129 5.64 -3.22 15.69
N PHE A 130 5.31 -2.16 16.39
CA PHE A 130 6.02 -0.88 16.42
C PHE A 130 6.39 -0.49 17.86
N PRO A 131 7.43 -1.11 18.46
CA PRO A 131 7.79 -0.85 19.86
C PRO A 131 8.01 0.63 20.17
N ASN A 132 8.63 1.36 19.24
CA ASN A 132 8.87 2.80 19.39
C ASN A 132 7.59 3.60 19.62
N LEU A 133 6.47 3.20 18.97
CA LEU A 133 5.17 3.86 19.19
C LEU A 133 4.61 3.50 20.57
N GLY A 134 4.83 2.26 21.02
CA GLY A 134 4.43 1.79 22.34
C GLY A 134 5.15 2.46 23.51
N GLU A 135 6.38 2.98 23.29
CA GLU A 135 7.15 3.74 24.27
C GLU A 135 6.66 5.18 24.43
N MET A 136 5.85 5.68 23.49
CA MET A 136 5.42 7.07 23.47
C MET A 136 3.93 7.28 23.13
N PRO A 137 3.00 6.53 23.75
CA PRO A 137 1.57 6.55 23.38
C PRO A 137 0.92 7.93 23.50
N ASP A 138 1.40 8.75 24.43
CA ASP A 138 0.87 10.08 24.72
C ASP A 138 1.61 11.22 23.99
N ARG A 139 2.62 10.89 23.15
CA ARG A 139 3.36 11.89 22.37
C ARG A 139 2.52 12.42 21.22
N PRO A 140 2.38 13.75 21.06
CA PRO A 140 1.72 14.34 19.88
C PRO A 140 2.45 13.95 18.58
N GLY A 141 1.69 13.60 17.53
CA GLY A 141 2.22 13.19 16.23
C GLY A 141 3.14 14.22 15.58
N GLY A 142 2.88 15.52 15.81
CA GLY A 142 3.74 16.61 15.32
C GLY A 142 5.11 16.71 15.99
N ARG A 143 5.33 16.00 17.11
CA ARG A 143 6.62 15.96 17.84
C ARG A 143 7.42 14.69 17.56
N MET A 144 7.01 13.93 16.55
CA MET A 144 7.68 12.69 16.14
C MET A 144 8.63 12.96 14.98
N SER A 145 9.68 12.14 14.88
CA SER A 145 10.56 12.11 13.70
C SER A 145 9.80 11.64 12.45
N GLY A 146 10.35 11.92 11.27
CA GLY A 146 9.72 11.50 10.03
C GLY A 146 9.51 9.98 9.92
N GLY A 147 10.45 9.16 10.40
CA GLY A 147 10.30 7.71 10.43
C GLY A 147 9.23 7.23 11.40
N GLU A 148 9.15 7.83 12.60
CA GLU A 148 8.10 7.55 13.58
C GLU A 148 6.70 7.94 13.04
N GLN A 149 6.60 9.07 12.34
CA GLN A 149 5.36 9.49 11.68
C GLN A 149 4.93 8.51 10.58
N GLN A 150 5.89 7.97 9.82
CA GLN A 150 5.64 6.95 8.82
C GLN A 150 5.07 5.69 9.47
N MET A 151 5.71 5.20 10.53
CA MET A 151 5.21 4.04 11.29
C MET A 151 3.82 4.30 11.89
N LEU A 152 3.57 5.50 12.43
CA LEU A 152 2.26 5.87 12.96
C LEU A 152 1.17 5.89 11.87
N THR A 153 1.50 6.36 10.67
CA THR A 153 0.54 6.37 9.55
C THR A 153 0.16 4.94 9.13
N VAL A 154 1.14 4.03 9.05
CA VAL A 154 0.88 2.61 8.80
C VAL A 154 0.03 2.02 9.91
N ALA A 155 0.42 2.20 11.18
CA ALA A 155 -0.28 1.68 12.35
C ALA A 155 -1.74 2.17 12.40
N ARG A 156 -1.99 3.45 12.15
CA ARG A 156 -3.34 4.01 12.05
C ARG A 156 -4.15 3.37 10.92
N THR A 157 -3.55 3.11 9.78
CA THR A 157 -4.22 2.44 8.66
C THR A 157 -4.59 1.00 9.02
N LEU A 158 -3.71 0.29 9.74
CA LEU A 158 -3.97 -1.07 10.24
C LEU A 158 -5.11 -1.13 11.24
N MET A 159 -5.32 -0.10 12.08
CA MET A 159 -6.50 0.00 12.95
C MET A 159 -7.83 -0.07 12.20
N GLY A 160 -7.81 0.19 10.88
CA GLY A 160 -8.94 0.00 9.98
C GLY A 160 -9.26 -1.46 9.66
N ASN A 161 -8.47 -2.42 10.17
CA ASN A 161 -8.57 -3.85 9.87
C ASN A 161 -8.62 -4.13 8.36
N PRO A 162 -7.67 -3.63 7.55
CA PRO A 162 -7.72 -3.76 6.09
C PRO A 162 -7.45 -5.20 5.64
N TYR A 163 -8.06 -5.60 4.52
CA TYR A 163 -7.69 -6.81 3.78
C TYR A 163 -6.49 -6.59 2.87
N LEU A 164 -6.38 -5.37 2.32
CA LEU A 164 -5.29 -4.93 1.45
C LEU A 164 -4.83 -3.55 1.89
N VAL A 165 -3.52 -3.38 2.01
CA VAL A 165 -2.89 -2.08 2.27
C VAL A 165 -2.15 -1.62 1.02
N LEU A 166 -2.48 -0.44 0.53
CA LEU A 166 -1.72 0.28 -0.48
C LEU A 166 -0.67 1.14 0.23
N LEU A 167 0.62 0.88 -0.02
CA LEU A 167 1.75 1.64 0.56
C LEU A 167 2.43 2.46 -0.54
N ASP A 168 2.45 3.77 -0.39
CA ASP A 168 3.05 4.69 -1.36
C ASP A 168 4.47 5.06 -0.92
N GLU A 169 5.47 4.49 -1.59
CA GLU A 169 6.92 4.70 -1.40
C GLU A 169 7.38 4.66 0.07
N PRO A 170 7.14 3.53 0.79
CA PRO A 170 7.37 3.45 2.22
C PRO A 170 8.86 3.59 2.61
N SER A 171 9.80 3.31 1.72
CA SER A 171 11.25 3.40 1.98
C SER A 171 11.85 4.77 1.66
N GLU A 172 11.08 5.69 1.01
CA GLU A 172 11.62 6.96 0.55
C GLU A 172 11.78 7.99 1.68
N GLY A 173 12.94 8.66 1.69
CA GLY A 173 13.20 9.77 2.61
C GLY A 173 13.25 9.40 4.08
N VAL A 174 13.49 8.13 4.41
CA VAL A 174 13.68 7.65 5.79
C VAL A 174 15.07 7.07 6.00
N ALA A 175 15.52 7.05 7.26
CA ALA A 175 16.83 6.51 7.61
C ALA A 175 16.89 4.99 7.34
N PRO A 176 18.08 4.41 7.02
CA PRO A 176 18.23 2.99 6.73
C PRO A 176 17.65 2.06 7.79
N VAL A 177 17.80 2.40 9.07
CA VAL A 177 17.21 1.63 10.17
C VAL A 177 15.69 1.59 10.13
N ILE A 178 15.04 2.64 9.65
CA ILE A 178 13.58 2.67 9.45
C ILE A 178 13.17 1.83 8.25
N VAL A 179 13.98 1.83 7.17
CA VAL A 179 13.75 0.95 6.00
C VAL A 179 13.75 -0.52 6.42
N GLU A 180 14.73 -0.94 7.25
CA GLU A 180 14.79 -2.30 7.81
C GLU A 180 13.57 -2.62 8.67
N GLN A 181 13.15 -1.71 9.55
CA GLN A 181 11.95 -1.88 10.37
C GLN A 181 10.68 -2.00 9.50
N MET A 182 10.58 -1.21 8.43
CA MET A 182 9.46 -1.29 7.47
C MET A 182 9.45 -2.63 6.74
N ALA A 183 10.61 -3.17 6.34
CA ALA A 183 10.69 -4.49 5.72
C ALA A 183 10.22 -5.59 6.68
N LEU A 184 10.71 -5.60 7.92
CA LEU A 184 10.27 -6.56 8.94
C LEU A 184 8.78 -6.46 9.21
N MET A 185 8.24 -5.25 9.30
CA MET A 185 6.81 -5.02 9.46
C MET A 185 5.99 -5.60 8.29
N ILE A 186 6.39 -5.36 7.04
CA ILE A 186 5.70 -5.90 5.87
C ILE A 186 5.69 -7.43 5.88
N LEU A 187 6.83 -8.05 6.21
CA LEU A 187 6.93 -9.51 6.33
C LEU A 187 6.04 -10.06 7.45
N GLU A 188 5.97 -9.38 8.59
CA GLU A 188 5.07 -9.75 9.68
C GLU A 188 3.60 -9.61 9.28
N LEU A 189 3.21 -8.51 8.63
CA LEU A 189 1.84 -8.32 8.11
C LEU A 189 1.45 -9.42 7.14
N LYS A 190 2.36 -9.78 6.21
CA LYS A 190 2.19 -10.88 5.27
C LYS A 190 1.98 -12.21 5.99
N SER A 191 2.79 -12.51 7.02
CA SER A 191 2.67 -13.75 7.81
C SER A 191 1.30 -13.87 8.48
N GLN A 192 0.68 -12.74 8.81
CA GLN A 192 -0.66 -12.65 9.39
C GLN A 192 -1.80 -12.62 8.36
N GLY A 193 -1.48 -12.75 7.07
CA GLY A 193 -2.46 -12.82 5.98
C GLY A 193 -2.96 -11.48 5.46
N VAL A 194 -2.29 -10.35 5.79
CA VAL A 194 -2.56 -9.05 5.19
C VAL A 194 -1.93 -9.01 3.80
N SER A 195 -2.70 -8.58 2.81
CA SER A 195 -2.20 -8.37 1.45
C SER A 195 -1.66 -6.94 1.30
N ILE A 196 -0.64 -6.76 0.47
CA ILE A 196 -0.01 -5.45 0.30
C ILE A 196 0.26 -5.19 -1.18
N LEU A 197 -0.07 -3.99 -1.65
CA LEU A 197 0.43 -3.43 -2.90
C LEU A 197 1.27 -2.21 -2.54
N LEU A 198 2.57 -2.29 -2.75
CA LEU A 198 3.48 -1.18 -2.47
C LEU A 198 4.01 -0.56 -3.78
N SER A 199 4.08 0.76 -3.83
CA SER A 199 4.83 1.46 -4.86
C SER A 199 6.27 1.63 -4.40
N GLU A 200 7.25 1.33 -5.25
CA GLU A 200 8.68 1.44 -4.91
C GLU A 200 9.56 1.76 -6.12
N GLN A 201 10.68 2.41 -5.85
CA GLN A 201 11.78 2.50 -6.77
C GLN A 201 13.03 1.78 -6.25
N ASN A 202 13.10 1.55 -4.94
CA ASN A 202 14.20 0.83 -4.30
C ASN A 202 14.06 -0.67 -4.55
N MET A 203 14.85 -1.18 -5.52
CA MET A 203 14.82 -2.59 -5.92
C MET A 203 15.17 -3.51 -4.76
N HIS A 204 16.19 -3.16 -3.97
CA HIS A 204 16.62 -3.98 -2.84
C HIS A 204 15.53 -4.12 -1.78
N PHE A 205 14.84 -3.02 -1.45
CA PHE A 205 13.71 -3.08 -0.51
C PHE A 205 12.57 -3.95 -1.05
N ALA A 206 12.20 -3.76 -2.32
CA ALA A 206 11.14 -4.54 -2.95
C ALA A 206 11.46 -6.04 -3.00
N GLU A 207 12.71 -6.42 -3.28
CA GLU A 207 13.19 -7.81 -3.27
C GLU A 207 13.01 -8.49 -1.89
N LEU A 208 13.23 -7.75 -0.82
CA LEU A 208 13.11 -8.30 0.54
C LEU A 208 11.67 -8.65 0.91
N VAL A 209 10.68 -7.94 0.39
CA VAL A 209 9.31 -8.00 0.93
C VAL A 209 8.28 -8.55 -0.06
N SER A 210 8.53 -8.51 -1.37
CA SER A 210 7.51 -8.77 -2.39
C SER A 210 7.60 -10.15 -3.03
N ASP A 211 6.43 -10.71 -3.37
CA ASP A 211 6.31 -11.97 -4.10
C ASP A 211 6.41 -11.75 -5.61
N ARG A 212 5.75 -10.70 -6.07
CA ARG A 212 5.56 -10.37 -7.49
C ARG A 212 5.75 -8.87 -7.72
N ALA A 213 6.07 -8.52 -8.96
CA ALA A 213 6.24 -7.12 -9.34
C ALA A 213 5.56 -6.82 -10.69
N TYR A 214 5.04 -5.60 -10.77
CA TYR A 214 4.76 -4.88 -12.00
C TYR A 214 5.79 -3.78 -12.17
N VAL A 215 6.27 -3.55 -13.39
CA VAL A 215 7.12 -2.40 -13.71
C VAL A 215 6.31 -1.41 -14.53
N LEU A 216 6.14 -0.21 -13.98
CA LEU A 216 5.41 0.90 -14.58
C LEU A 216 6.39 1.91 -15.17
N GLU A 217 6.18 2.31 -16.44
CA GLU A 217 6.89 3.41 -17.08
C GLU A 217 5.93 4.28 -17.88
N LYS A 218 5.98 5.57 -17.66
CA LYS A 218 5.15 6.56 -18.37
C LYS A 218 3.66 6.17 -18.38
N GLY A 219 3.18 5.66 -17.22
CA GLY A 219 1.78 5.29 -17.02
C GLY A 219 1.34 3.98 -17.67
N GLN A 220 2.25 3.12 -18.09
CA GLN A 220 1.96 1.82 -18.69
C GLN A 220 2.75 0.70 -18.01
N ILE A 221 2.13 -0.48 -17.84
CA ILE A 221 2.85 -1.67 -17.38
C ILE A 221 3.76 -2.16 -18.52
N ARG A 222 5.05 -2.31 -18.22
CA ARG A 222 6.07 -2.80 -19.13
C ARG A 222 6.54 -4.21 -18.82
N TYR A 223 6.31 -4.64 -17.59
CA TYR A 223 6.69 -5.97 -17.14
C TYR A 223 5.77 -6.41 -16.01
N GLU A 224 5.49 -7.72 -15.97
CA GLU A 224 4.83 -8.43 -14.87
C GLU A 224 5.54 -9.77 -14.68
N GLY A 225 5.83 -10.13 -13.44
CA GLY A 225 6.44 -11.42 -13.12
C GLY A 225 6.66 -11.60 -11.62
N THR A 226 7.27 -12.73 -11.26
CA THR A 226 7.71 -12.92 -9.87
C THR A 226 8.84 -11.94 -9.55
N MET A 227 9.03 -11.64 -8.28
CA MET A 227 10.13 -10.77 -7.86
C MET A 227 11.49 -11.39 -8.21
N ALA A 228 11.62 -12.72 -8.11
CA ALA A 228 12.82 -13.45 -8.51
C ALA A 228 13.11 -13.33 -10.02
N ASP A 229 12.08 -13.42 -10.88
CA ASP A 229 12.25 -13.25 -12.33
C ASP A 229 12.67 -11.82 -12.67
N LEU A 230 12.08 -10.81 -12.01
CA LEU A 230 12.48 -9.41 -12.21
C LEU A 230 13.94 -9.17 -11.78
N SER A 231 14.35 -9.74 -10.64
CA SER A 231 15.72 -9.63 -10.13
C SER A 231 16.74 -10.24 -11.08
N ALA A 232 16.37 -11.34 -11.75
CA ALA A 232 17.22 -11.98 -12.76
C ALA A 232 17.19 -11.28 -14.13
N ASN A 233 16.19 -10.44 -14.40
CA ASN A 233 16.00 -9.79 -15.71
C ASN A 233 16.75 -8.46 -15.79
N GLU A 234 18.04 -8.53 -16.17
CA GLU A 234 18.91 -7.36 -16.27
C GLU A 234 18.44 -6.36 -17.35
N GLU A 235 17.86 -6.83 -18.44
CA GLU A 235 17.34 -5.98 -19.51
C GLU A 235 16.20 -5.07 -19.01
N VAL A 236 15.21 -5.64 -18.34
CA VAL A 236 14.07 -4.90 -17.77
C VAL A 236 14.55 -3.92 -16.71
N ARG A 237 15.46 -4.36 -15.81
CA ARG A 237 15.99 -3.49 -14.76
C ARG A 237 16.75 -2.29 -15.34
N ARG A 238 17.60 -2.49 -16.31
CA ARG A 238 18.35 -1.39 -17.00
C ARG A 238 17.41 -0.47 -17.76
N ALA A 239 16.42 -1.03 -18.47
CA ALA A 239 15.51 -0.23 -19.28
C ALA A 239 14.60 0.69 -18.44
N TYR A 240 14.07 0.18 -17.32
CA TYR A 240 12.94 0.81 -16.63
C TYR A 240 13.20 1.22 -15.17
N LEU A 241 14.15 0.62 -14.47
CA LEU A 241 14.35 0.86 -13.05
C LEU A 241 15.58 1.72 -12.73
N SER A 242 16.48 1.96 -13.71
CA SER A 242 17.76 2.68 -13.55
C SER A 242 18.59 2.20 -12.37
N VAL A 243 19.54 1.43 -12.65
CA VAL A 243 20.68 1.22 -11.77
C VAL A 243 21.89 1.91 -12.39
#